data_05ba45e43fce7a3ee568889733d85627
#
_entry.id   05ba45e43fce7a3ee568889733d85627
#
_cell.length_a   1.000
_cell.length_b   1.000
_cell.length_c   1.000
_cell.angle_alpha   90.00
_cell.angle_beta   90.00
_cell.angle_gamma   90.00
#
_symmetry.space_group_name_H-M   'P 1'
#
loop_
_entity.id
_entity.type
_entity.pdbx_description
1 polymer ?
#
loop_
_entity_poly.entity_id
_entity_poly.type
_entity_poly.pdbx_seq_one_letter_code
_entity_poly.pdbx_strand_id
1 'polypeptide(L)'
;MDLQLKDKTALVTGASTGIGRSIAVALAAEGVHVAISARRVNLLAEVAEQIVAAGGQRPVIIESDLYAEDAAQRLTSAAMAGLGHVDILVNNAGGSRSFTDLHVSEERWQEAITLNFHRPRQVADALIDQMMERKWGRIINITGKSEPEHVNGAFCAKAGIHSWAKGLSRMVGKHGVTVNCVPPGRILSEQILRNYTPEYRQWQSDNEIPVGRYGEPEELAHLVCFLASPLASYITGTVIAVDGGLRRYQF
;
A
#
# COMPACT_ATOMS: atom_id res chain seq x y z
N MET A 1 18.01 3.32 14.14
CA MET A 1 17.29 4.62 14.14
C MET A 1 15.98 4.37 14.86
N ASP A 2 15.64 5.17 15.86
CA ASP A 2 14.31 5.12 16.48
C ASP A 2 13.32 5.87 15.59
N LEU A 3 12.33 5.17 15.05
CA LEU A 3 11.31 5.75 14.17
C LEU A 3 10.19 6.48 14.92
N GLN A 4 10.16 6.42 16.25
CA GLN A 4 9.16 7.10 17.09
C GLN A 4 7.70 6.74 16.72
N LEU A 5 7.48 5.47 16.37
CA LEU A 5 6.17 4.97 15.93
C LEU A 5 5.37 4.31 17.05
N LYS A 6 5.98 4.12 18.22
CA LYS A 6 5.32 3.48 19.36
C LYS A 6 3.99 4.16 19.67
N ASP A 7 2.97 3.36 19.95
CA ASP A 7 1.60 3.75 20.30
C ASP A 7 0.83 4.50 19.16
N LYS A 8 1.38 4.57 17.95
CA LYS A 8 0.63 4.98 16.76
C LYS A 8 -0.33 3.90 16.33
N THR A 9 -1.34 4.28 15.56
CA THR A 9 -2.32 3.36 15.00
C THR A 9 -2.26 3.34 13.48
N ALA A 10 -2.40 2.16 12.86
CA ALA A 10 -2.33 2.03 11.42
C ALA A 10 -3.43 1.15 10.83
N LEU A 11 -3.96 1.53 9.67
CA LEU A 11 -4.78 0.66 8.83
C LEU A 11 -3.96 0.25 7.60
N VAL A 12 -3.78 -1.07 7.41
CA VAL A 12 -3.09 -1.65 6.25
C VAL A 12 -4.09 -2.46 5.43
N THR A 13 -4.35 -2.03 4.20
CA THR A 13 -5.24 -2.74 3.28
C THR A 13 -4.47 -3.79 2.47
N GLY A 14 -5.11 -4.94 2.14
CA GLY A 14 -4.46 -6.02 1.41
C GLY A 14 -3.32 -6.69 2.18
N ALA A 15 -3.47 -6.81 3.50
CA ALA A 15 -2.41 -7.25 4.41
C ALA A 15 -2.28 -8.77 4.55
N SER A 16 -3.03 -9.57 3.79
CA SER A 16 -3.00 -11.05 3.96
C SER A 16 -1.73 -11.72 3.45
N THR A 17 -1.00 -11.11 2.51
CA THR A 17 0.21 -11.69 1.90
C THR A 17 1.14 -10.61 1.34
N GLY A 18 2.36 -11.01 0.98
CA GLY A 18 3.34 -10.18 0.24
C GLY A 18 3.63 -8.84 0.93
N ILE A 19 3.65 -7.77 0.15
CA ILE A 19 4.01 -6.42 0.61
C ILE A 19 3.15 -5.96 1.78
N GLY A 20 1.82 -6.14 1.72
CA GLY A 20 0.92 -5.69 2.78
C GLY A 20 1.12 -6.43 4.10
N ARG A 21 1.40 -7.75 4.05
CA ARG A 21 1.77 -8.55 5.22
C ARG A 21 3.06 -8.03 5.85
N SER A 22 4.12 -7.85 5.06
CA SER A 22 5.41 -7.38 5.55
C SER A 22 5.31 -5.96 6.14
N ILE A 23 4.51 -5.07 5.52
CA ILE A 23 4.26 -3.74 6.08
C ILE A 23 3.56 -3.83 7.45
N ALA A 24 2.51 -4.65 7.57
CA ALA A 24 1.78 -4.80 8.83
C ALA A 24 2.69 -5.34 9.95
N VAL A 25 3.50 -6.36 9.64
CA VAL A 25 4.46 -6.95 10.59
C VAL A 25 5.54 -5.93 10.99
N ALA A 26 6.10 -5.20 10.01
CA ALA A 26 7.13 -4.20 10.28
C ALA A 26 6.61 -3.03 11.14
N LEU A 27 5.42 -2.50 10.84
CA LEU A 27 4.80 -1.46 11.65
C LEU A 27 4.52 -1.94 13.08
N ALA A 28 4.02 -3.18 13.23
CA ALA A 28 3.78 -3.75 14.55
C ALA A 28 5.07 -3.95 15.35
N ALA A 29 6.17 -4.31 14.70
CA ALA A 29 7.50 -4.42 15.33
C ALA A 29 8.04 -3.07 15.84
N GLU A 30 7.63 -1.96 15.22
CA GLU A 30 7.91 -0.59 15.66
C GLU A 30 6.93 -0.10 16.78
N GLY A 31 6.08 -0.99 17.29
CA GLY A 31 5.13 -0.69 18.35
C GLY A 31 3.84 -0.01 17.90
N VAL A 32 3.51 -0.11 16.61
CA VAL A 32 2.25 0.42 16.05
C VAL A 32 1.11 -0.56 16.31
N HIS A 33 -0.04 -0.07 16.74
CA HIS A 33 -1.29 -0.85 16.79
C HIS A 33 -1.90 -0.93 15.40
N VAL A 34 -1.94 -2.11 14.81
CA VAL A 34 -2.35 -2.27 13.43
C VAL A 34 -3.75 -2.85 13.29
N ALA A 35 -4.55 -2.31 12.38
CA ALA A 35 -5.70 -2.97 11.78
C ALA A 35 -5.28 -3.48 10.39
N ILE A 36 -5.57 -4.75 10.14
CA ILE A 36 -5.20 -5.43 8.89
C ILE A 36 -6.46 -5.87 8.15
N SER A 37 -6.53 -5.59 6.85
CA SER A 37 -7.70 -5.95 6.09
C SER A 37 -7.38 -6.69 4.79
N ALA A 38 -8.21 -7.69 4.48
CA ALA A 38 -8.24 -8.43 3.23
C ALA A 38 -9.52 -9.28 3.13
N ARG A 39 -9.72 -9.95 1.99
CA ARG A 39 -10.81 -10.91 1.79
C ARG A 39 -10.57 -12.26 2.48
N ARG A 40 -9.29 -12.68 2.59
CA ARG A 40 -8.86 -13.98 3.11
C ARG A 40 -8.59 -13.88 4.61
N VAL A 41 -9.61 -14.07 5.43
CA VAL A 41 -9.54 -13.92 6.90
C VAL A 41 -8.58 -14.93 7.52
N ASN A 42 -8.54 -16.16 7.02
CA ASN A 42 -7.61 -17.19 7.51
C ASN A 42 -6.14 -16.73 7.40
N LEU A 43 -5.76 -16.09 6.30
CA LEU A 43 -4.40 -15.55 6.14
C LEU A 43 -4.15 -14.30 7.00
N LEU A 44 -5.19 -13.50 7.26
CA LEU A 44 -5.07 -12.41 8.23
C LEU A 44 -4.84 -12.94 9.66
N ALA A 45 -5.48 -14.06 10.01
CA ALA A 45 -5.24 -14.72 11.29
C ALA A 45 -3.77 -15.21 11.41
N GLU A 46 -3.20 -15.77 10.34
CA GLU A 46 -1.77 -16.15 10.31
C GLU A 46 -0.85 -14.93 10.51
N VAL A 47 -1.17 -13.80 9.87
CA VAL A 47 -0.43 -12.54 10.07
C VAL A 47 -0.55 -12.06 11.51
N ALA A 48 -1.73 -12.18 12.11
CA ALA A 48 -1.94 -11.82 13.51
C ALA A 48 -1.08 -12.66 14.45
N GLU A 49 -1.03 -13.99 14.25
CA GLU A 49 -0.14 -14.86 15.04
C GLU A 49 1.33 -14.50 14.83
N GLN A 50 1.76 -14.18 13.63
CA GLN A 50 3.13 -13.73 13.35
C GLN A 50 3.48 -12.45 14.11
N ILE A 51 2.57 -11.46 14.12
CA ILE A 51 2.75 -10.20 14.86
C ILE A 51 2.88 -10.47 16.36
N VAL A 52 2.00 -11.30 16.92
CA VAL A 52 2.01 -11.64 18.35
C VAL A 52 3.28 -12.42 18.73
N ALA A 53 3.69 -13.38 17.91
CA ALA A 53 4.91 -14.15 18.13
C ALA A 53 6.19 -13.28 18.08
N ALA A 54 6.17 -12.17 17.33
CA ALA A 54 7.24 -11.18 17.30
C ALA A 54 7.16 -10.15 18.45
N GLY A 55 6.21 -10.30 19.40
CA GLY A 55 6.05 -9.40 20.54
C GLY A 55 5.17 -8.17 20.29
N GLY A 56 4.56 -8.07 19.11
CA GLY A 56 3.60 -7.01 18.78
C GLY A 56 2.22 -7.26 19.41
N GLN A 57 1.40 -6.22 19.47
CA GLN A 57 0.02 -6.35 19.90
C GLN A 57 -0.82 -7.07 18.84
N ARG A 58 -1.80 -7.88 19.29
CA ARG A 58 -2.72 -8.55 18.35
C ARG A 58 -3.45 -7.52 17.49
N PRO A 59 -3.37 -7.62 16.17
CA PRO A 59 -3.99 -6.65 15.27
C PRO A 59 -5.53 -6.79 15.26
N VAL A 60 -6.20 -5.71 14.89
CA VAL A 60 -7.62 -5.73 14.53
C VAL A 60 -7.75 -6.36 13.14
N ILE A 61 -8.47 -7.48 13.03
CA ILE A 61 -8.70 -8.18 11.78
C ILE A 61 -10.01 -7.70 11.17
N ILE A 62 -9.97 -7.23 9.92
CA ILE A 62 -11.14 -6.72 9.21
C ILE A 62 -11.29 -7.45 7.87
N GLU A 63 -12.34 -8.27 7.75
CA GLU A 63 -12.71 -8.81 6.45
C GLU A 63 -13.26 -7.68 5.56
N SER A 64 -12.70 -7.51 4.38
CA SER A 64 -13.14 -6.49 3.44
C SER A 64 -12.90 -6.90 2.00
N ASP A 65 -13.96 -6.85 1.20
CA ASP A 65 -13.86 -6.86 -0.26
C ASP A 65 -14.02 -5.43 -0.78
N LEU A 66 -12.92 -4.87 -1.24
CA LEU A 66 -12.88 -3.49 -1.74
C LEU A 66 -13.64 -3.28 -3.06
N TYR A 67 -14.22 -4.31 -3.66
CA TYR A 67 -15.16 -4.15 -4.77
C TYR A 67 -16.57 -3.79 -4.30
N ALA A 68 -16.94 -4.10 -3.05
CA ALA A 68 -18.25 -3.73 -2.52
C ALA A 68 -18.41 -2.20 -2.47
N GLU A 69 -19.63 -1.72 -2.74
CA GLU A 69 -19.90 -0.29 -2.89
C GLU A 69 -19.60 0.50 -1.60
N ASP A 70 -19.99 -0.04 -0.46
CA ASP A 70 -19.83 0.53 0.89
C ASP A 70 -18.48 0.15 1.57
N ALA A 71 -17.56 -0.51 0.83
CA ALA A 71 -16.36 -1.09 1.40
C ALA A 71 -15.49 -0.08 2.15
N ALA A 72 -15.30 1.12 1.60
CA ALA A 72 -14.46 2.14 2.22
C ALA A 72 -15.03 2.57 3.58
N GLN A 73 -16.33 2.82 3.65
CA GLN A 73 -16.99 3.24 4.89
C GLN A 73 -16.97 2.13 5.94
N ARG A 74 -17.33 0.90 5.59
CA ARG A 74 -17.31 -0.23 6.54
C ARG A 74 -15.91 -0.51 7.07
N LEU A 75 -14.91 -0.49 6.19
CA LEU A 75 -13.52 -0.71 6.55
C LEU A 75 -13.02 0.34 7.54
N THR A 76 -13.23 1.62 7.23
CA THR A 76 -12.76 2.72 8.08
C THR A 76 -13.51 2.78 9.42
N SER A 77 -14.83 2.54 9.40
CA SER A 77 -15.61 2.44 10.64
C SER A 77 -15.14 1.31 11.54
N ALA A 78 -14.85 0.13 10.98
CA ALA A 78 -14.32 -1.01 11.75
C ALA A 78 -12.91 -0.72 12.30
N ALA A 79 -12.04 -0.09 11.51
CA ALA A 79 -10.70 0.30 11.95
C ALA A 79 -10.77 1.33 13.09
N MET A 80 -11.62 2.35 12.96
CA MET A 80 -11.85 3.36 14.00
C MET A 80 -12.43 2.74 15.28
N ALA A 81 -13.37 1.81 15.16
CA ALA A 81 -13.94 1.12 16.32
C ALA A 81 -12.90 0.28 17.06
N GLY A 82 -11.99 -0.38 16.35
CA GLY A 82 -10.96 -1.23 16.94
C GLY A 82 -9.73 -0.49 17.47
N LEU A 83 -9.36 0.63 16.82
CA LEU A 83 -8.15 1.39 17.15
C LEU A 83 -8.40 2.70 17.90
N GLY A 84 -9.66 3.15 17.95
CA GLY A 84 -10.03 4.49 18.45
C GLY A 84 -9.81 5.60 17.41
N HIS A 85 -8.72 5.56 16.67
CA HIS A 85 -8.39 6.48 15.58
C HIS A 85 -7.40 5.79 14.62
N VAL A 86 -7.11 6.41 13.49
CA VAL A 86 -6.13 5.92 12.52
C VAL A 86 -5.11 7.02 12.21
N ASP A 87 -3.90 6.87 12.70
CA ASP A 87 -2.79 7.78 12.45
C ASP A 87 -2.17 7.53 11.06
N ILE A 88 -2.04 6.27 10.67
CA ILE A 88 -1.33 5.84 9.47
C ILE A 88 -2.28 5.04 8.58
N LEU A 89 -2.47 5.46 7.35
CA LEU A 89 -3.16 4.69 6.32
C LEU A 89 -2.15 4.16 5.30
N VAL A 90 -2.11 2.85 5.12
CA VAL A 90 -1.39 2.20 4.03
C VAL A 90 -2.38 1.61 3.04
N ASN A 91 -2.59 2.29 1.93
CA ASN A 91 -3.35 1.81 0.79
C ASN A 91 -2.47 0.86 -0.04
N ASN A 92 -2.49 -0.42 0.32
CA ASN A 92 -1.72 -1.45 -0.37
C ASN A 92 -2.61 -2.40 -1.19
N ALA A 93 -3.87 -2.57 -0.82
CA ALA A 93 -4.78 -3.40 -1.60
C ALA A 93 -4.86 -2.92 -3.05
N GLY A 94 -4.64 -3.83 -3.95
CA GLY A 94 -4.67 -3.55 -5.38
C GLY A 94 -4.48 -4.83 -6.17
N GLY A 95 -4.60 -4.73 -7.48
CA GLY A 95 -4.37 -5.86 -8.37
C GLY A 95 -4.20 -5.38 -9.80
N SER A 96 -3.42 -6.12 -10.55
CA SER A 96 -3.23 -5.89 -11.97
C SER A 96 -3.59 -7.16 -12.72
N ARG A 97 -4.51 -7.04 -13.67
CA ARG A 97 -4.77 -8.05 -14.69
C ARG A 97 -4.36 -7.45 -16.01
N SER A 98 -3.45 -8.10 -16.72
CA SER A 98 -3.03 -7.66 -18.05
C SER A 98 -4.22 -7.65 -19.00
N PHE A 99 -4.33 -6.62 -19.78
CA PHE A 99 -5.24 -6.58 -20.91
C PHE A 99 -4.53 -7.23 -22.11
N THR A 100 -5.10 -8.30 -22.62
CA THR A 100 -4.55 -9.03 -23.77
C THR A 100 -5.06 -8.46 -25.10
N ASP A 101 -6.20 -7.77 -25.04
CA ASP A 101 -6.89 -7.24 -26.19
C ASP A 101 -6.74 -5.71 -26.29
N LEU A 102 -6.70 -5.19 -27.49
CA LEU A 102 -6.69 -3.75 -27.73
C LEU A 102 -8.01 -3.09 -27.28
N HIS A 103 -9.11 -3.79 -27.48
CA HIS A 103 -10.45 -3.35 -27.10
C HIS A 103 -10.91 -4.08 -25.83
N VAL A 104 -10.69 -3.46 -24.70
CA VAL A 104 -11.06 -3.99 -23.37
C VAL A 104 -12.45 -3.51 -22.99
N SER A 105 -13.27 -4.39 -22.44
CA SER A 105 -14.63 -4.03 -22.01
C SER A 105 -14.61 -2.99 -20.88
N GLU A 106 -15.66 -2.17 -20.83
CA GLU A 106 -15.80 -1.13 -19.81
C GLU A 106 -15.85 -1.70 -18.38
N GLU A 107 -16.42 -2.89 -18.19
CA GLU A 107 -16.47 -3.57 -16.89
C GLU A 107 -15.06 -3.85 -16.36
N ARG A 108 -14.14 -4.30 -17.22
CA ARG A 108 -12.74 -4.54 -16.83
C ARG A 108 -12.00 -3.26 -16.50
N TRP A 109 -12.31 -2.16 -17.20
CA TRP A 109 -11.82 -0.83 -16.86
C TRP A 109 -12.35 -0.38 -15.49
N GLN A 110 -13.65 -0.52 -15.25
CA GLN A 110 -14.28 -0.16 -13.97
C GLN A 110 -13.72 -0.97 -12.80
N GLU A 111 -13.51 -2.28 -12.97
CA GLU A 111 -12.82 -3.10 -11.95
C GLU A 111 -11.44 -2.54 -11.61
N ALA A 112 -10.63 -2.27 -12.65
CA ALA A 112 -9.27 -1.80 -12.45
C ALA A 112 -9.21 -0.42 -11.77
N ILE A 113 -10.05 0.52 -12.20
CA ILE A 113 -10.12 1.87 -11.65
C ILE A 113 -10.75 1.86 -10.25
N THR A 114 -11.78 1.07 -10.02
CA THR A 114 -12.42 0.95 -8.70
C THR A 114 -11.41 0.52 -7.66
N LEU A 115 -10.72 -0.59 -7.87
CA LEU A 115 -9.81 -1.14 -6.88
C LEU A 115 -8.55 -0.28 -6.69
N ASN A 116 -7.98 0.26 -7.78
CA ASN A 116 -6.66 0.88 -7.74
C ASN A 116 -6.69 2.42 -7.69
N PHE A 117 -7.87 3.06 -7.81
CA PHE A 117 -8.04 4.50 -7.69
C PHE A 117 -9.18 4.90 -6.75
N HIS A 118 -10.41 4.46 -7.02
CA HIS A 118 -11.56 4.93 -6.25
C HIS A 118 -11.48 4.50 -4.78
N ARG A 119 -11.17 3.23 -4.50
CA ARG A 119 -11.15 2.73 -3.12
C ARG A 119 -10.03 3.32 -2.26
N PRO A 120 -8.74 3.36 -2.68
CA PRO A 120 -7.72 4.03 -1.87
C PRO A 120 -8.03 5.50 -1.61
N ARG A 121 -8.60 6.22 -2.59
CA ARG A 121 -9.07 7.59 -2.39
C ARG A 121 -10.19 7.67 -1.35
N GLN A 122 -11.24 6.86 -1.49
CA GLN A 122 -12.39 6.86 -0.57
C GLN A 122 -12.03 6.47 0.87
N VAL A 123 -11.10 5.52 1.05
CA VAL A 123 -10.58 5.15 2.37
C VAL A 123 -9.82 6.32 2.99
N ALA A 124 -9.01 7.02 2.20
CA ALA A 124 -8.32 8.21 2.66
C ALA A 124 -9.31 9.35 3.00
N ASP A 125 -10.29 9.62 2.13
CA ASP A 125 -11.31 10.65 2.36
C ASP A 125 -12.07 10.43 3.68
N ALA A 126 -12.37 9.17 4.03
CA ALA A 126 -13.08 8.84 5.27
C ALA A 126 -12.24 9.00 6.56
N LEU A 127 -10.89 9.09 6.43
CA LEU A 127 -9.98 9.20 7.57
C LEU A 127 -9.34 10.58 7.69
N ILE A 128 -9.39 11.41 6.66
CA ILE A 128 -8.57 12.61 6.56
C ILE A 128 -8.98 13.67 7.58
N ASP A 129 -10.27 13.85 7.83
CA ASP A 129 -10.77 14.89 8.75
C ASP A 129 -10.25 14.66 10.17
N GLN A 130 -10.33 13.41 10.68
CA GLN A 130 -9.79 13.09 12.00
C GLN A 130 -8.26 13.24 12.07
N MET A 131 -7.52 13.00 10.95
CA MET A 131 -6.08 13.25 10.89
C MET A 131 -5.78 14.74 10.96
N MET A 132 -6.56 15.57 10.25
CA MET A 132 -6.40 17.04 10.28
C MET A 132 -6.72 17.63 11.64
N GLU A 133 -7.80 17.19 12.29
CA GLU A 133 -8.18 17.61 13.64
C GLU A 133 -7.09 17.27 14.67
N ARG A 134 -6.49 16.08 14.56
CA ARG A 134 -5.38 15.64 15.41
C ARG A 134 -4.04 16.25 15.03
N LYS A 135 -3.97 17.03 13.94
CA LYS A 135 -2.77 17.66 13.38
C LYS A 135 -1.63 16.65 13.12
N TRP A 136 -1.99 15.42 12.79
CA TRP A 136 -1.06 14.35 12.50
C TRP A 136 -1.72 13.28 11.63
N GLY A 137 -1.06 12.89 10.55
CA GLY A 137 -1.50 11.80 9.69
C GLY A 137 -0.45 11.39 8.67
N ARG A 138 -0.47 10.13 8.27
CA ARG A 138 0.40 9.56 7.23
C ARG A 138 -0.43 8.73 6.27
N ILE A 139 -0.48 9.13 5.01
CA ILE A 139 -1.15 8.40 3.95
C ILE A 139 -0.09 7.91 2.98
N ILE A 140 0.06 6.59 2.87
CA ILE A 140 1.06 5.94 2.04
C ILE A 140 0.34 5.03 1.05
N ASN A 141 0.50 5.32 -0.24
CA ASN A 141 -0.14 4.56 -1.31
C ASN A 141 0.88 3.65 -1.98
N ILE A 142 0.68 2.34 -1.92
CA ILE A 142 1.50 1.37 -2.66
C ILE A 142 0.95 1.32 -4.08
N THR A 143 1.72 1.85 -5.01
CA THR A 143 1.27 2.05 -6.39
C THR A 143 1.87 1.02 -7.33
N GLY A 144 2.40 1.38 -8.47
CA GLY A 144 2.99 0.48 -9.46
C GLY A 144 3.89 1.23 -10.42
N LYS A 145 4.50 0.48 -11.34
CA LYS A 145 5.40 1.07 -12.32
C LYS A 145 4.64 2.08 -13.21
N SER A 146 5.32 3.15 -13.58
CA SER A 146 4.78 4.22 -14.43
C SER A 146 5.12 4.05 -15.92
N GLU A 147 5.85 3.01 -16.26
CA GLU A 147 6.29 2.70 -17.62
C GLU A 147 5.67 1.35 -18.05
N PRO A 148 4.36 1.32 -18.38
CA PRO A 148 3.71 0.09 -18.81
C PRO A 148 4.13 -0.27 -20.24
N GLU A 149 4.39 -1.55 -20.47
CA GLU A 149 4.69 -2.09 -21.81
C GLU A 149 3.43 -2.22 -22.66
N HIS A 150 2.27 -2.32 -22.02
CA HIS A 150 0.97 -2.45 -22.67
C HIS A 150 -0.08 -1.66 -21.92
N VAL A 151 -1.24 -1.45 -22.52
CA VAL A 151 -2.40 -0.85 -21.85
C VAL A 151 -2.78 -1.70 -20.65
N ASN A 152 -2.88 -1.08 -19.48
CA ASN A 152 -3.22 -1.75 -18.24
C ASN A 152 -4.01 -0.80 -17.33
N GLY A 153 -5.26 -1.13 -17.05
CA GLY A 153 -6.15 -0.27 -16.26
C GLY A 153 -5.63 0.00 -14.85
N ALA A 154 -4.96 -0.97 -14.22
CA ALA A 154 -4.38 -0.77 -12.90
C ALA A 154 -3.21 0.22 -12.92
N PHE A 155 -2.39 0.23 -13.97
CA PHE A 155 -1.30 1.19 -14.10
C PHE A 155 -1.82 2.59 -14.37
N CYS A 156 -2.85 2.73 -15.23
CA CYS A 156 -3.52 4.01 -15.44
C CYS A 156 -4.12 4.55 -14.14
N ALA A 157 -4.82 3.70 -13.38
CA ALA A 157 -5.40 4.05 -12.09
C ALA A 157 -4.34 4.49 -11.07
N LYS A 158 -3.23 3.75 -10.97
CA LYS A 158 -2.13 4.05 -10.04
C LYS A 158 -1.34 5.30 -10.45
N ALA A 159 -1.22 5.61 -11.73
CA ALA A 159 -0.71 6.91 -12.20
C ALA A 159 -1.64 8.06 -11.77
N GLY A 160 -2.96 7.85 -11.83
CA GLY A 160 -3.95 8.79 -11.28
C GLY A 160 -3.77 9.03 -9.77
N ILE A 161 -3.44 7.98 -8.98
CA ILE A 161 -3.12 8.12 -7.55
C ILE A 161 -1.90 9.02 -7.33
N HIS A 162 -0.87 8.97 -8.17
CA HIS A 162 0.28 9.88 -8.04
C HIS A 162 -0.15 11.35 -8.14
N SER A 163 -0.97 11.69 -9.13
CA SER A 163 -1.50 13.05 -9.30
C SER A 163 -2.42 13.47 -8.16
N TRP A 164 -3.36 12.60 -7.77
CA TRP A 164 -4.27 12.83 -6.66
C TRP A 164 -3.51 13.03 -5.33
N ALA A 165 -2.56 12.16 -5.01
CA ALA A 165 -1.75 12.25 -3.79
C ALA A 165 -0.95 13.55 -3.73
N LYS A 166 -0.41 14.00 -4.87
CA LYS A 166 0.27 15.30 -4.97
C LYS A 166 -0.69 16.47 -4.67
N GLY A 167 -1.88 16.46 -5.25
CA GLY A 167 -2.90 17.47 -4.99
C GLY A 167 -3.32 17.48 -3.52
N LEU A 168 -3.65 16.30 -2.97
CA LEU A 168 -4.07 16.14 -1.59
C LEU A 168 -2.99 16.62 -0.60
N SER A 169 -1.72 16.27 -0.83
CA SER A 169 -0.62 16.68 0.05
C SER A 169 -0.53 18.21 0.23
N ARG A 170 -0.89 18.96 -0.80
CA ARG A 170 -0.89 20.44 -0.75
C ARG A 170 -2.05 21.00 0.09
N MET A 171 -3.17 20.29 0.13
CA MET A 171 -4.35 20.70 0.90
C MET A 171 -4.18 20.42 2.39
N VAL A 172 -3.57 19.26 2.73
CA VAL A 172 -3.53 18.77 4.11
C VAL A 172 -2.21 19.01 4.85
N GLY A 173 -1.17 19.42 4.14
CA GLY A 173 0.17 19.59 4.72
C GLY A 173 0.22 20.53 5.92
N LYS A 174 -0.55 21.63 5.90
CA LYS A 174 -0.66 22.59 7.02
C LYS A 174 -1.26 21.97 8.29
N HIS A 175 -1.93 20.84 8.15
CA HIS A 175 -2.52 20.08 9.25
C HIS A 175 -1.61 18.94 9.74
N GLY A 176 -0.33 18.91 9.34
CA GLY A 176 0.62 17.87 9.75
C GLY A 176 0.40 16.50 9.10
N VAL A 177 -0.39 16.45 8.03
CA VAL A 177 -0.67 15.21 7.27
C VAL A 177 0.25 15.14 6.05
N THR A 178 0.94 13.99 5.87
CA THR A 178 1.74 13.72 4.66
C THR A 178 1.06 12.68 3.78
N VAL A 179 1.23 12.82 2.47
CA VAL A 179 0.66 11.88 1.48
C VAL A 179 1.73 11.52 0.47
N ASN A 180 2.14 10.26 0.44
CA ASN A 180 3.22 9.79 -0.41
C ASN A 180 2.82 8.52 -1.19
N CYS A 181 3.53 8.25 -2.27
CA CYS A 181 3.35 7.07 -3.10
C CYS A 181 4.65 6.27 -3.15
N VAL A 182 4.52 4.95 -3.00
CA VAL A 182 5.64 4.01 -3.07
C VAL A 182 5.34 2.99 -4.17
N PRO A 183 5.86 3.18 -5.39
CA PRO A 183 5.77 2.18 -6.44
C PRO A 183 6.79 1.07 -6.23
N PRO A 184 6.34 -0.20 -6.08
CA PRO A 184 7.22 -1.36 -6.07
C PRO A 184 7.77 -1.65 -7.47
N GLY A 185 9.00 -2.15 -7.52
CA GLY A 185 9.53 -2.84 -8.67
C GLY A 185 9.07 -4.30 -8.75
N ARG A 186 10.00 -5.19 -9.07
CA ARG A 186 9.81 -6.64 -9.02
C ARG A 186 10.04 -7.13 -7.60
N ILE A 187 8.98 -7.12 -6.77
CA ILE A 187 9.02 -7.61 -5.39
C ILE A 187 8.42 -9.02 -5.35
N LEU A 188 9.08 -9.96 -4.68
CA LEU A 188 8.58 -11.32 -4.50
C LEU A 188 7.22 -11.31 -3.80
N SER A 189 6.24 -11.97 -4.41
CA SER A 189 4.87 -12.07 -3.92
C SER A 189 4.19 -13.30 -4.50
N GLU A 190 3.07 -13.74 -3.93
CA GLU A 190 2.26 -14.81 -4.50
C GLU A 190 1.92 -14.56 -5.98
N GLN A 191 1.61 -13.31 -6.33
CA GLN A 191 1.28 -12.93 -7.71
C GLN A 191 2.49 -13.12 -8.64
N ILE A 192 3.68 -12.73 -8.21
CA ILE A 192 4.92 -12.89 -8.98
C ILE A 192 5.24 -14.37 -9.16
N LEU A 193 5.19 -15.15 -8.06
CA LEU A 193 5.48 -16.58 -8.09
C LEU A 193 4.51 -17.36 -8.97
N ARG A 194 3.24 -16.93 -9.02
CA ARG A 194 2.23 -17.57 -9.86
C ARG A 194 2.37 -17.18 -11.34
N ASN A 195 2.74 -15.95 -11.63
CA ASN A 195 2.71 -15.41 -13.00
C ASN A 195 4.01 -15.62 -13.78
N TYR A 196 5.13 -15.83 -13.08
CA TYR A 196 6.45 -15.91 -13.69
C TYR A 196 7.19 -17.17 -13.25
N THR A 197 7.71 -17.94 -14.23
CA THR A 197 8.53 -19.12 -13.94
C THR A 197 9.86 -18.72 -13.29
N PRO A 198 10.55 -19.64 -12.58
CA PRO A 198 11.87 -19.36 -12.01
C PRO A 198 12.88 -18.87 -13.06
N GLU A 199 12.89 -19.49 -14.24
CA GLU A 199 13.81 -19.17 -15.35
C GLU A 199 13.54 -17.76 -15.87
N TYR A 200 12.26 -17.38 -16.01
CA TYR A 200 11.90 -16.02 -16.45
C TYR A 200 12.24 -14.97 -15.40
N ARG A 201 12.04 -15.30 -14.12
CA ARG A 201 12.48 -14.39 -13.02
C ARG A 201 13.99 -14.20 -13.00
N GLN A 202 14.75 -15.27 -13.23
CA GLN A 202 16.21 -15.18 -13.33
C GLN A 202 16.61 -14.30 -14.52
N TRP A 203 15.99 -14.53 -15.69
CA TRP A 203 16.25 -13.70 -16.86
C TRP A 203 15.95 -12.20 -16.60
N GLN A 204 14.84 -11.89 -15.93
CA GLN A 204 14.51 -10.50 -15.56
C GLN A 204 15.53 -9.92 -14.56
N SER A 205 16.00 -10.73 -13.62
CA SER A 205 17.04 -10.32 -12.69
C SER A 205 18.33 -9.92 -13.42
N ASP A 206 18.74 -10.74 -14.39
CA ASP A 206 20.01 -10.55 -15.12
C ASP A 206 19.93 -9.43 -16.17
N ASN A 207 18.73 -9.17 -16.74
CA ASN A 207 18.59 -8.31 -17.91
C ASN A 207 17.78 -7.02 -17.69
N GLU A 208 16.87 -7.00 -16.71
CA GLU A 208 15.97 -5.86 -16.49
C GLU A 208 16.26 -5.09 -15.20
N ILE A 209 16.66 -5.79 -14.13
CA ILE A 209 16.79 -5.19 -12.80
C ILE A 209 18.26 -4.82 -12.54
N PRO A 210 18.62 -3.53 -12.44
CA PRO A 210 20.02 -3.11 -12.26
C PRO A 210 20.70 -3.71 -11.03
N VAL A 211 19.99 -3.95 -9.91
CA VAL A 211 20.56 -4.63 -8.74
C VAL A 211 20.67 -6.15 -8.89
N GLY A 212 20.27 -6.74 -10.05
CA GLY A 212 20.48 -8.14 -10.40
C GLY A 212 19.58 -9.14 -9.68
N ARG A 213 18.52 -8.70 -8.99
CA ARG A 213 17.61 -9.59 -8.27
C ARG A 213 16.22 -8.95 -8.06
N TYR A 214 15.27 -9.80 -7.78
CA TYR A 214 13.99 -9.34 -7.21
C TYR A 214 14.21 -8.77 -5.80
N GLY A 215 13.39 -7.81 -5.42
CA GLY A 215 13.33 -7.29 -4.06
C GLY A 215 12.46 -8.18 -3.18
N GLU A 216 12.73 -8.12 -1.87
CA GLU A 216 11.90 -8.76 -0.85
C GLU A 216 10.83 -7.78 -0.35
N PRO A 217 9.65 -8.25 0.09
CA PRO A 217 8.60 -7.40 0.64
C PRO A 217 9.05 -6.51 1.80
N GLU A 218 9.99 -7.00 2.61
CA GLU A 218 10.58 -6.31 3.75
C GLU A 218 11.34 -5.05 3.33
N GLU A 219 12.02 -5.06 2.18
CA GLU A 219 12.77 -3.91 1.66
C GLU A 219 11.84 -2.72 1.38
N LEU A 220 10.63 -2.99 0.90
CA LEU A 220 9.60 -1.96 0.74
C LEU A 220 8.99 -1.55 2.08
N ALA A 221 8.74 -2.51 2.98
CA ALA A 221 8.17 -2.24 4.29
C ALA A 221 9.04 -1.29 5.12
N HIS A 222 10.36 -1.38 5.03
CA HIS A 222 11.28 -0.46 5.71
C HIS A 222 11.07 1.00 5.28
N LEU A 223 10.90 1.26 3.98
CA LEU A 223 10.58 2.61 3.51
C LEU A 223 9.22 3.08 4.02
N VAL A 224 8.22 2.20 4.04
CA VAL A 224 6.89 2.53 4.56
C VAL A 224 6.95 2.90 6.03
N CYS A 225 7.67 2.14 6.87
CA CYS A 225 7.87 2.49 8.29
C CYS A 225 8.56 3.85 8.43
N PHE A 226 9.59 4.14 7.64
CA PHE A 226 10.24 5.44 7.65
C PHE A 226 9.28 6.58 7.26
N LEU A 227 8.51 6.42 6.17
CA LEU A 227 7.53 7.42 5.72
C LEU A 227 6.37 7.59 6.72
N ALA A 228 6.03 6.56 7.48
CA ALA A 228 5.03 6.59 8.54
C ALA A 228 5.51 7.36 9.77
N SER A 229 6.81 7.55 9.94
CA SER A 229 7.40 8.15 11.14
C SER A 229 7.30 9.69 11.16
N PRO A 230 7.39 10.33 12.33
CA PRO A 230 7.53 11.78 12.44
C PRO A 230 8.84 12.29 11.81
N LEU A 231 9.86 11.44 11.65
CA LEU A 231 11.14 11.81 11.00
C LEU A 231 10.95 12.15 9.51
N ALA A 232 9.90 11.61 8.88
CA ALA A 232 9.55 11.89 7.48
C ALA A 232 8.54 13.05 7.33
N SER A 233 8.33 13.88 8.34
CA SER A 233 7.30 14.94 8.35
C SER A 233 7.48 15.99 7.25
N TYR A 234 8.67 16.12 6.68
CA TYR A 234 8.96 17.06 5.57
C TYR A 234 8.94 16.38 4.19
N ILE A 235 8.60 15.08 4.14
CA ILE A 235 8.47 14.30 2.91
C ILE A 235 6.98 14.12 2.61
N THR A 236 6.47 14.86 1.63
CA THR A 236 5.05 14.79 1.24
C THR A 236 4.84 15.12 -0.24
N GLY A 237 3.83 14.52 -0.85
CA GLY A 237 3.50 14.72 -2.26
C GLY A 237 4.56 14.16 -3.21
N THR A 238 5.27 13.12 -2.81
CA THR A 238 6.35 12.51 -3.59
C THR A 238 6.04 11.07 -3.99
N VAL A 239 6.76 10.60 -4.99
CA VAL A 239 6.74 9.22 -5.49
C VAL A 239 8.14 8.67 -5.31
N ILE A 240 8.32 7.74 -4.37
CA ILE A 240 9.62 7.15 -4.04
C ILE A 240 9.58 5.67 -4.42
N ALA A 241 10.33 5.29 -5.44
CA ALA A 241 10.38 3.91 -5.92
C ALA A 241 11.23 3.02 -5.01
N VAL A 242 10.78 1.76 -4.84
CA VAL A 242 11.57 0.66 -4.28
C VAL A 242 11.59 -0.43 -5.34
N ASP A 243 12.53 -0.33 -6.28
CA ASP A 243 12.48 -1.07 -7.54
C ASP A 243 13.82 -1.63 -8.04
N GLY A 244 14.87 -1.48 -7.26
CA GLY A 244 16.20 -1.96 -7.65
C GLY A 244 16.79 -1.26 -8.89
N GLY A 245 16.31 -0.06 -9.22
CA GLY A 245 16.71 0.71 -10.39
C GLY A 245 15.98 0.31 -11.68
N LEU A 246 14.91 -0.50 -11.58
CA LEU A 246 14.16 -1.00 -12.75
C LEU A 246 13.55 0.12 -13.60
N ARG A 247 13.14 1.21 -12.99
CA ARG A 247 12.55 2.36 -13.68
C ARG A 247 13.61 3.09 -14.49
N ARG A 248 13.32 3.34 -15.77
CA ARG A 248 14.25 4.02 -16.70
C ARG A 248 14.12 5.54 -16.65
N TYR A 249 12.92 6.04 -16.39
CA TYR A 249 12.62 7.46 -16.31
C TYR A 249 12.06 7.80 -14.95
N GLN A 250 12.52 8.89 -14.39
CA GLN A 250 12.11 9.29 -13.05
C GLN A 250 10.95 10.30 -13.07
N PHE A 251 10.66 10.85 -14.24
CA PHE A 251 9.71 11.93 -14.44
C PHE A 251 8.62 11.55 -15.44
#